data_9eca9a95c94a4d19d09777bbcaa9d33d
#
_entry.id   9eca9a95c94a4d19d09777bbcaa9d33d
#
_cell.length_a   1.000
_cell.length_b   1.000
_cell.length_c   1.000
_cell.angle_alpha   90.00
_cell.angle_beta   90.00
_cell.angle_gamma   90.00
#
_symmetry.space_group_name_H-M   'P 1'
#
loop_
_entity.id
_entity.type
_entity.pdbx_description
1 polymer ?
#
loop_
_entity_poly.entity_id
_entity_poly.type
_entity_poly.pdbx_seq_one_letter_code
_entity_poly.pdbx_strand_id
1 'polypeptide(L)'
;GYGCPKKQGKAAAHGEPLGVDNLAEMRTFLEHHEEAFFVEDAVKEHIVALNAKAAEKEAAWQALFEAYAKAYPELATQWEAWHSKEEISLDIYEKYTDTSKKMATRVASFEVINHMADLVPNIIGGSADLSPSTKTYMNGKGDFSAANYAGRNLHFGIREHAMGAVANGIAVHGGLKTFCSTFFVFSDYMKNPMRLASLMKLPVTYVLTHDSIGVGEDGPTHQPIEQLAMLRSTPNLVTFRPADAKETVAAWEYALNSQTEPVAIVLSRQDLPYLEASGTEAKKGAYVVAGCAPQDSDVLLIATGSEVQLIVGAVSELEKQGIKASAISMPSMDVFENQTAAYKESILPSSQVKRIAVEAATSFGWHKYTGLSGKVIALDTFGESAPADLIFKKHGFTVENVVQTAKALL
;
A
#
# COMPACT_ATOMS: atom_id res chain seq x y z
N GLY A 1 16.69 26.76 -22.19
CA GLY A 1 16.68 28.10 -22.83
C GLY A 1 18.01 28.49 -23.50
N TYR A 2 18.99 27.57 -23.61
CA TYR A 2 20.26 27.82 -24.33
C TYR A 2 19.97 28.23 -25.78
N GLY A 3 20.65 29.25 -26.27
CA GLY A 3 20.45 29.81 -27.60
C GLY A 3 19.25 30.74 -27.73
N CYS A 4 18.45 30.94 -26.71
CA CYS A 4 17.37 31.92 -26.69
C CYS A 4 17.84 33.22 -25.99
N PRO A 5 18.18 34.32 -26.71
CA PRO A 5 18.85 35.46 -26.10
C PRO A 5 18.07 36.12 -24.95
N LYS A 6 16.73 36.12 -25.02
CA LYS A 6 15.88 36.75 -24.00
C LYS A 6 15.56 35.85 -22.80
N LYS A 7 15.62 34.50 -22.93
CA LYS A 7 15.21 33.54 -21.87
C LYS A 7 16.37 32.70 -21.35
N GLN A 8 17.52 32.64 -22.02
CA GLN A 8 18.67 31.90 -21.57
C GLN A 8 19.12 32.34 -20.17
N GLY A 9 19.34 31.36 -19.27
CA GLY A 9 19.75 31.60 -17.88
C GLY A 9 18.68 32.21 -16.97
N LYS A 10 17.42 32.31 -17.43
CA LYS A 10 16.31 32.86 -16.64
C LYS A 10 15.28 31.78 -16.30
N ALA A 11 14.62 31.95 -15.15
CA ALA A 11 13.55 31.05 -14.71
C ALA A 11 12.40 30.90 -15.72
N ALA A 12 12.11 31.94 -16.52
CA ALA A 12 11.10 31.94 -17.58
C ALA A 12 11.34 30.89 -18.69
N ALA A 13 12.56 30.32 -18.77
CA ALA A 13 12.85 29.21 -19.69
C ALA A 13 12.37 27.84 -19.18
N HIS A 14 11.90 27.74 -17.90
CA HIS A 14 11.58 26.46 -17.27
C HIS A 14 10.26 25.84 -17.78
N GLY A 15 9.18 26.59 -17.81
CA GLY A 15 7.84 26.04 -18.08
C GLY A 15 6.96 26.87 -19.01
N GLU A 16 7.48 27.95 -19.57
CA GLU A 16 6.75 28.79 -20.51
C GLU A 16 7.18 28.50 -21.97
N PRO A 17 6.25 28.54 -22.94
CA PRO A 17 6.62 28.53 -24.35
C PRO A 17 7.61 29.64 -24.65
N LEU A 18 8.60 29.39 -25.50
CA LEU A 18 9.55 30.42 -25.89
C LEU A 18 8.86 31.62 -26.58
N GLY A 19 7.81 31.36 -27.34
CA GLY A 19 7.12 32.32 -28.19
C GLY A 19 7.79 32.41 -29.58
N VAL A 20 7.02 32.87 -30.56
CA VAL A 20 7.41 32.85 -31.99
C VAL A 20 8.70 33.64 -32.24
N ASP A 21 8.78 34.88 -31.71
CA ASP A 21 9.94 35.76 -31.91
C ASP A 21 11.21 35.21 -31.30
N ASN A 22 11.10 34.72 -30.06
CA ASN A 22 12.23 34.10 -29.38
C ASN A 22 12.70 32.80 -30.04
N LEU A 23 11.77 32.04 -30.63
CA LEU A 23 12.09 30.84 -31.40
C LEU A 23 12.84 31.19 -32.69
N ALA A 24 12.43 32.26 -33.40
CA ALA A 24 13.12 32.75 -34.59
C ALA A 24 14.56 33.21 -34.24
N GLU A 25 14.71 34.02 -33.17
CA GLU A 25 16.03 34.45 -32.69
C GLU A 25 16.93 33.24 -32.29
N MET A 26 16.34 32.24 -31.64
CA MET A 26 17.06 31.03 -31.25
C MET A 26 17.51 30.21 -32.47
N ARG A 27 16.66 30.05 -33.47
CA ARG A 27 17.00 29.37 -34.75
C ARG A 27 18.16 30.06 -35.44
N THR A 28 18.12 31.36 -35.54
CA THR A 28 19.22 32.17 -36.11
C THR A 28 20.51 32.00 -35.31
N PHE A 29 20.45 32.02 -33.96
CA PHE A 29 21.59 31.82 -33.11
C PHE A 29 22.22 30.42 -33.25
N LEU A 30 21.37 29.41 -33.42
CA LEU A 30 21.79 28.00 -33.56
C LEU A 30 22.08 27.60 -35.02
N GLU A 31 21.97 28.53 -35.96
CA GLU A 31 22.11 28.27 -37.41
C GLU A 31 21.20 27.12 -37.89
N HIS A 32 19.98 27.05 -37.32
CA HIS A 32 19.02 25.99 -37.60
C HIS A 32 17.99 26.47 -38.63
N HIS A 33 17.39 25.50 -39.36
CA HIS A 33 16.40 25.77 -40.37
C HIS A 33 15.15 26.49 -39.82
N GLU A 34 14.55 27.35 -40.66
CA GLU A 34 13.33 28.12 -40.30
C GLU A 34 12.07 27.22 -40.32
N GLU A 35 12.09 26.10 -41.09
CA GLU A 35 10.94 25.20 -41.19
C GLU A 35 10.63 24.57 -39.85
N ALA A 36 9.32 24.55 -39.50
CA ALA A 36 8.87 23.91 -38.27
C ALA A 36 9.00 22.38 -38.35
N PHE A 37 9.52 21.77 -37.26
CA PHE A 37 9.78 20.32 -37.14
C PHE A 37 10.78 19.77 -38.16
N PHE A 38 11.60 20.62 -38.76
CA PHE A 38 12.66 20.18 -39.65
C PHE A 38 13.65 19.26 -38.91
N VAL A 39 14.02 18.17 -39.55
CA VAL A 39 15.07 17.23 -39.08
C VAL A 39 16.01 17.01 -40.26
N GLU A 40 17.29 17.25 -40.04
CA GLU A 40 18.35 17.02 -41.02
C GLU A 40 18.35 15.58 -41.56
N ASP A 41 18.56 15.40 -42.86
CA ASP A 41 18.61 14.07 -43.43
C ASP A 41 19.72 13.20 -42.84
N ALA A 42 20.87 13.78 -42.52
CA ALA A 42 21.94 13.08 -41.81
C ALA A 42 21.50 12.52 -40.45
N VAL A 43 20.60 13.22 -39.72
CA VAL A 43 20.02 12.72 -38.47
C VAL A 43 19.08 11.56 -38.75
N LYS A 44 18.22 11.66 -39.76
CA LYS A 44 17.32 10.57 -40.18
C LYS A 44 18.10 9.32 -40.55
N GLU A 45 19.14 9.47 -41.38
CA GLU A 45 20.03 8.36 -41.79
C GLU A 45 20.72 7.73 -40.57
N HIS A 46 21.21 8.56 -39.64
CA HIS A 46 21.82 8.07 -38.41
C HIS A 46 20.83 7.25 -37.56
N ILE A 47 19.59 7.73 -37.41
CA ILE A 47 18.55 7.01 -36.66
C ILE A 47 18.20 5.69 -37.35
N VAL A 48 18.09 5.66 -38.67
CA VAL A 48 17.87 4.41 -39.41
C VAL A 48 19.01 3.40 -39.17
N ALA A 49 20.26 3.87 -39.18
CA ALA A 49 21.40 3.00 -38.92
C ALA A 49 21.44 2.50 -37.45
N LEU A 50 21.03 3.34 -36.46
CA LEU A 50 20.89 2.93 -35.09
C LEU A 50 19.79 1.89 -34.90
N ASN A 51 18.63 2.08 -35.53
CA ASN A 51 17.52 1.13 -35.48
C ASN A 51 17.90 -0.22 -36.08
N ALA A 52 18.65 -0.24 -37.19
CA ALA A 52 19.16 -1.48 -37.76
C ALA A 52 20.07 -2.23 -36.78
N LYS A 53 21.01 -1.54 -36.14
CA LYS A 53 21.87 -2.14 -35.09
C LYS A 53 21.10 -2.61 -33.88
N ALA A 54 20.02 -1.92 -33.50
CA ALA A 54 19.14 -2.33 -32.38
C ALA A 54 18.42 -3.63 -32.75
N ALA A 55 17.88 -3.73 -33.97
CA ALA A 55 17.23 -4.96 -34.48
C ALA A 55 18.17 -6.15 -34.53
N GLU A 56 19.44 -5.95 -34.97
CA GLU A 56 20.45 -7.00 -34.92
C GLU A 56 20.72 -7.52 -33.50
N LYS A 57 20.81 -6.62 -32.52
CA LYS A 57 21.00 -6.99 -31.10
C LYS A 57 19.80 -7.76 -30.55
N GLU A 58 18.60 -7.32 -30.90
CA GLU A 58 17.36 -7.99 -30.48
C GLU A 58 17.30 -9.42 -31.08
N ALA A 59 17.57 -9.56 -32.37
CA ALA A 59 17.62 -10.88 -33.02
C ALA A 59 18.68 -11.80 -32.39
N ALA A 60 19.86 -11.27 -32.08
CA ALA A 60 20.92 -12.03 -31.41
C ALA A 60 20.50 -12.48 -30.00
N TRP A 61 19.79 -11.60 -29.24
CA TRP A 61 19.26 -11.96 -27.94
C TRP A 61 18.16 -13.04 -28.04
N GLN A 62 17.25 -12.94 -29.00
CA GLN A 62 16.22 -13.96 -29.24
C GLN A 62 16.83 -15.34 -29.54
N ALA A 63 17.82 -15.38 -30.41
CA ALA A 63 18.53 -16.62 -30.74
C ALA A 63 19.26 -17.22 -29.53
N LEU A 64 19.86 -16.34 -28.68
CA LEU A 64 20.50 -16.75 -27.43
C LEU A 64 19.49 -17.31 -26.44
N PHE A 65 18.32 -16.66 -26.27
CA PHE A 65 17.27 -17.13 -25.39
C PHE A 65 16.67 -18.47 -25.85
N GLU A 66 16.46 -18.66 -27.17
CA GLU A 66 16.02 -19.94 -27.71
C GLU A 66 17.04 -21.08 -27.45
N ALA A 67 18.33 -20.79 -27.59
CA ALA A 67 19.39 -21.75 -27.29
C ALA A 67 19.43 -22.05 -25.77
N TYR A 68 19.27 -21.02 -24.92
CA TYR A 68 19.18 -21.17 -23.48
C TYR A 68 17.99 -22.05 -23.08
N ALA A 69 16.80 -21.79 -23.63
CA ALA A 69 15.59 -22.56 -23.35
C ALA A 69 15.73 -24.05 -23.72
N LYS A 70 16.45 -24.36 -24.79
CA LYS A 70 16.78 -25.75 -25.16
C LYS A 70 17.77 -26.41 -24.20
N ALA A 71 18.77 -25.64 -23.73
CA ALA A 71 19.81 -26.16 -22.84
C ALA A 71 19.31 -26.26 -21.36
N TYR A 72 18.41 -25.37 -20.95
CA TYR A 72 17.91 -25.24 -19.56
C TYR A 72 16.39 -25.07 -19.52
N PRO A 73 15.60 -26.09 -19.94
CA PRO A 73 14.14 -25.96 -20.09
C PRO A 73 13.42 -25.61 -18.79
N GLU A 74 13.89 -26.12 -17.66
CA GLU A 74 13.29 -25.80 -16.34
C GLU A 74 13.48 -24.32 -15.95
N LEU A 75 14.67 -23.76 -16.24
CA LEU A 75 14.94 -22.34 -15.97
C LEU A 75 14.19 -21.43 -16.95
N ALA A 76 13.99 -21.85 -18.19
CA ALA A 76 13.17 -21.11 -19.16
C ALA A 76 11.69 -21.08 -18.72
N THR A 77 11.15 -22.21 -18.25
CA THR A 77 9.79 -22.27 -17.67
C THR A 77 9.68 -21.38 -16.45
N GLN A 78 10.70 -21.34 -15.59
CA GLN A 78 10.72 -20.44 -14.43
C GLN A 78 10.75 -18.97 -14.86
N TRP A 79 11.52 -18.61 -15.88
CA TRP A 79 11.56 -17.27 -16.45
C TRP A 79 10.18 -16.84 -16.96
N GLU A 80 9.50 -17.69 -17.69
CA GLU A 80 8.13 -17.43 -18.18
C GLU A 80 7.14 -17.25 -17.02
N ALA A 81 7.20 -18.13 -16.01
CA ALA A 81 6.36 -18.04 -14.81
C ALA A 81 6.58 -16.72 -14.05
N TRP A 82 7.82 -16.23 -13.95
CA TRP A 82 8.12 -14.96 -13.29
C TRP A 82 7.57 -13.73 -14.03
N HIS A 83 7.28 -13.85 -15.30
CA HIS A 83 6.67 -12.81 -16.13
C HIS A 83 5.19 -13.07 -16.40
N SER A 84 4.64 -14.18 -15.88
CA SER A 84 3.22 -14.50 -16.00
C SER A 84 2.36 -13.66 -15.05
N LYS A 85 1.04 -13.74 -15.29
CA LYS A 85 0.02 -13.11 -14.43
C LYS A 85 -0.78 -14.16 -13.65
N GLU A 86 -0.19 -15.32 -13.41
CA GLU A 86 -0.85 -16.36 -12.62
C GLU A 86 -1.15 -15.89 -11.20
N GLU A 87 -2.36 -16.20 -10.73
CA GLU A 87 -2.80 -15.83 -9.40
C GLU A 87 -2.11 -16.73 -8.36
N ILE A 88 -1.60 -16.11 -7.30
CA ILE A 88 -0.94 -16.77 -6.19
C ILE A 88 -1.91 -16.82 -5.01
N SER A 89 -2.23 -18.02 -4.52
CA SER A 89 -2.94 -18.23 -3.25
C SER A 89 -1.95 -18.56 -2.15
N LEU A 90 -2.14 -17.96 -0.99
CA LEU A 90 -1.26 -18.21 0.17
C LEU A 90 -1.72 -19.40 1.02
N ASP A 91 -2.99 -19.72 1.03
CA ASP A 91 -3.62 -20.89 1.66
C ASP A 91 -3.14 -21.19 3.12
N ILE A 92 -2.95 -20.14 3.94
CA ILE A 92 -2.50 -20.25 5.33
C ILE A 92 -3.50 -19.68 6.35
N TYR A 93 -4.74 -19.39 5.94
CA TYR A 93 -5.76 -18.81 6.83
C TYR A 93 -6.09 -19.70 8.02
N GLU A 94 -6.09 -21.01 7.85
CA GLU A 94 -6.40 -22.00 8.89
C GLU A 94 -5.42 -21.97 10.06
N LYS A 95 -4.22 -21.42 9.87
CA LYS A 95 -3.24 -21.24 10.93
C LYS A 95 -3.71 -20.27 12.02
N TYR A 96 -4.65 -19.38 11.71
CA TYR A 96 -5.05 -18.26 12.56
C TYR A 96 -6.52 -18.34 13.02
N THR A 97 -7.01 -19.55 13.30
CA THR A 97 -8.42 -19.79 13.68
C THR A 97 -8.66 -19.81 15.19
N ASP A 98 -7.61 -19.97 16.01
CA ASP A 98 -7.70 -20.06 17.47
C ASP A 98 -7.89 -18.67 18.10
N THR A 99 -9.14 -18.26 18.31
CA THR A 99 -9.52 -16.94 18.85
C THR A 99 -9.06 -16.67 20.29
N SER A 100 -8.50 -17.66 20.98
CA SER A 100 -7.85 -17.43 22.28
C SER A 100 -6.48 -16.77 22.14
N LYS A 101 -5.92 -16.74 20.95
CA LYS A 101 -4.60 -16.17 20.66
C LYS A 101 -4.67 -14.71 20.25
N LYS A 102 -3.53 -14.05 20.43
CA LYS A 102 -3.27 -12.67 19.99
C LYS A 102 -1.94 -12.61 19.27
N MET A 103 -1.87 -11.76 18.26
CA MET A 103 -0.63 -11.51 17.51
C MET A 103 -0.65 -10.12 16.90
N ALA A 104 0.47 -9.42 16.98
CA ALA A 104 0.64 -8.16 16.24
C ALA A 104 0.58 -8.43 14.72
N THR A 105 -0.11 -7.58 13.96
CA THR A 105 -0.24 -7.82 12.51
C THR A 105 1.13 -7.73 11.79
N ARG A 106 2.12 -6.99 12.33
CA ARG A 106 3.51 -7.05 11.83
C ARG A 106 4.16 -8.44 12.01
N VAL A 107 3.80 -9.17 13.08
CA VAL A 107 4.30 -10.53 13.32
C VAL A 107 3.58 -11.52 12.40
N ALA A 108 2.28 -11.37 12.22
CA ALA A 108 1.53 -12.12 11.21
C ALA A 108 2.12 -11.90 9.81
N SER A 109 2.43 -10.65 9.45
CA SER A 109 3.11 -10.31 8.20
C SER A 109 4.48 -10.98 8.05
N PHE A 110 5.26 -11.09 9.14
CA PHE A 110 6.53 -11.83 9.13
C PHE A 110 6.33 -13.31 8.77
N GLU A 111 5.33 -13.95 9.36
CA GLU A 111 5.01 -15.35 9.05
C GLU A 111 4.55 -15.49 7.59
N VAL A 112 3.73 -14.56 7.10
CA VAL A 112 3.29 -14.52 5.71
C VAL A 112 4.47 -14.31 4.76
N ILE A 113 5.35 -13.33 5.02
CA ILE A 113 6.55 -13.07 4.21
C ILE A 113 7.43 -14.31 4.11
N ASN A 114 7.65 -15.02 5.20
CA ASN A 114 8.47 -16.22 5.19
C ASN A 114 7.79 -17.39 4.44
N HIS A 115 6.48 -17.54 4.56
CA HIS A 115 5.72 -18.50 3.77
C HIS A 115 5.79 -18.16 2.27
N MET A 116 5.57 -16.89 1.90
CA MET A 116 5.71 -16.41 0.53
C MET A 116 7.12 -16.62 -0.03
N ALA A 117 8.15 -16.41 0.80
CA ALA A 117 9.54 -16.58 0.37
C ALA A 117 9.85 -18.02 -0.06
N ASP A 118 9.09 -19.01 0.42
CA ASP A 118 9.20 -20.39 -0.02
C ASP A 118 8.37 -20.68 -1.30
N LEU A 119 7.20 -20.09 -1.42
CA LEU A 119 6.29 -20.28 -2.55
C LEU A 119 6.67 -19.45 -3.78
N VAL A 120 7.20 -18.24 -3.57
CA VAL A 120 7.44 -17.23 -4.60
C VAL A 120 8.94 -16.96 -4.71
N PRO A 121 9.67 -17.71 -5.54
CA PRO A 121 11.14 -17.64 -5.59
C PRO A 121 11.67 -16.29 -6.08
N ASN A 122 10.88 -15.52 -6.80
CA ASN A 122 11.23 -14.19 -7.33
C ASN A 122 10.80 -13.02 -6.45
N ILE A 123 10.42 -13.26 -5.17
CA ILE A 123 10.19 -12.15 -4.24
C ILE A 123 11.53 -11.67 -3.63
N ILE A 124 11.73 -10.37 -3.62
CA ILE A 124 12.89 -9.69 -3.06
C ILE A 124 12.44 -8.44 -2.30
N GLY A 125 13.06 -8.14 -1.18
CA GLY A 125 12.68 -6.95 -0.42
C GLY A 125 13.50 -6.75 0.84
N GLY A 126 13.14 -5.75 1.62
CA GLY A 126 13.86 -5.42 2.84
C GLY A 126 13.37 -4.14 3.50
N SER A 127 14.21 -3.55 4.33
CA SER A 127 13.83 -2.46 5.22
C SER A 127 14.87 -1.34 5.24
N ALA A 128 14.41 -0.15 5.61
CA ALA A 128 15.25 1.03 5.89
C ALA A 128 15.89 0.91 7.28
N ASP A 129 16.79 -0.08 7.46
CA ASP A 129 17.53 -0.36 8.70
C ASP A 129 16.66 -0.75 9.91
N LEU A 130 15.45 -1.25 9.66
CA LEU A 130 14.45 -1.56 10.69
C LEU A 130 13.95 -3.02 10.65
N SER A 131 14.60 -3.93 9.89
CA SER A 131 14.15 -5.31 9.71
C SER A 131 13.76 -6.05 10.99
N PRO A 132 14.52 -5.96 12.12
CA PRO A 132 14.12 -6.63 13.34
C PRO A 132 12.81 -6.13 13.94
N SER A 133 12.53 -4.84 13.78
CA SER A 133 11.32 -4.18 14.30
C SER A 133 10.14 -4.30 13.35
N THR A 134 10.35 -4.11 12.05
CA THR A 134 9.32 -4.24 11.01
C THR A 134 8.97 -5.70 10.70
N LYS A 135 9.82 -6.66 11.17
CA LYS A 135 9.59 -8.09 10.92
C LYS A 135 9.53 -8.44 9.43
N THR A 136 10.53 -7.98 8.64
CA THR A 136 10.53 -8.12 7.17
C THR A 136 11.71 -8.91 6.62
N TYR A 137 12.42 -9.65 7.46
CA TYR A 137 13.53 -10.50 7.04
C TYR A 137 13.04 -11.88 6.56
N MET A 138 13.45 -12.29 5.37
CA MET A 138 13.17 -13.63 4.82
C MET A 138 14.25 -14.60 5.29
N ASN A 139 13.89 -15.47 6.25
CA ASN A 139 14.79 -16.45 6.86
C ASN A 139 15.34 -17.45 5.82
N GLY A 140 16.64 -17.69 5.87
CA GLY A 140 17.29 -18.65 4.96
C GLY A 140 17.44 -18.19 3.51
N LYS A 141 17.01 -16.96 3.15
CA LYS A 141 17.08 -16.46 1.78
C LYS A 141 18.31 -15.59 1.49
N GLY A 142 19.18 -15.42 2.49
CA GLY A 142 20.44 -14.69 2.38
C GLY A 142 20.30 -13.20 2.13
N ASP A 143 21.38 -12.47 2.35
CA ASP A 143 21.46 -11.04 2.10
C ASP A 143 21.99 -10.75 0.71
N PHE A 144 21.34 -9.85 -0.02
CA PHE A 144 21.82 -9.37 -1.30
C PHE A 144 23.04 -8.46 -1.08
N SER A 145 24.17 -8.82 -1.67
CA SER A 145 25.43 -8.09 -1.52
C SER A 145 26.35 -8.34 -2.72
N ALA A 146 27.46 -7.60 -2.79
CA ALA A 146 28.48 -7.83 -3.81
C ALA A 146 29.08 -9.26 -3.77
N ALA A 147 29.03 -9.92 -2.63
CA ALA A 147 29.48 -11.30 -2.46
C ALA A 147 28.37 -12.35 -2.70
N ASN A 148 27.09 -11.92 -2.74
CA ASN A 148 25.95 -12.82 -2.87
C ASN A 148 24.79 -12.13 -3.63
N TYR A 149 24.79 -12.20 -4.95
CA TYR A 149 23.70 -11.69 -5.79
C TYR A 149 22.44 -12.58 -5.78
N ALA A 150 22.50 -13.78 -5.19
CA ALA A 150 21.34 -14.66 -5.02
C ALA A 150 20.56 -14.37 -3.72
N GLY A 151 21.09 -13.52 -2.83
CA GLY A 151 20.40 -13.08 -1.62
C GLY A 151 19.13 -12.29 -1.95
N ARG A 152 18.07 -12.49 -1.15
CA ARG A 152 16.76 -11.86 -1.38
C ARG A 152 16.41 -10.79 -0.35
N ASN A 153 17.21 -10.63 0.72
CA ASN A 153 17.04 -9.57 1.69
C ASN A 153 17.89 -8.35 1.30
N LEU A 154 17.23 -7.21 1.10
CA LEU A 154 17.84 -5.94 0.76
C LEU A 154 18.00 -5.07 2.02
N HIS A 155 19.18 -4.52 2.22
CA HIS A 155 19.49 -3.60 3.31
C HIS A 155 19.62 -2.18 2.77
N PHE A 156 18.55 -1.40 2.84
CA PHE A 156 18.49 -0.05 2.23
C PHE A 156 19.17 1.02 3.08
N GLY A 157 19.40 0.75 4.37
CA GLY A 157 19.83 1.77 5.34
C GLY A 157 18.73 2.80 5.61
N ILE A 158 19.03 3.84 6.36
CA ILE A 158 18.08 4.93 6.70
C ILE A 158 17.92 5.85 5.48
N ARG A 159 17.19 5.37 4.46
CA ARG A 159 17.04 6.02 3.15
C ARG A 159 15.68 5.71 2.51
N GLU A 160 14.60 6.08 3.17
CA GLU A 160 13.23 5.71 2.78
C GLU A 160 12.89 6.15 1.35
N HIS A 161 13.26 7.37 0.96
CA HIS A 161 13.05 7.86 -0.41
C HIS A 161 13.78 6.99 -1.45
N ALA A 162 15.07 6.73 -1.22
CA ALA A 162 15.86 5.91 -2.13
C ALA A 162 15.38 4.44 -2.14
N MET A 163 14.98 3.90 -0.99
CA MET A 163 14.39 2.57 -0.85
C MET A 163 13.15 2.43 -1.74
N GLY A 164 12.21 3.36 -1.64
CA GLY A 164 11.01 3.37 -2.49
C GLY A 164 11.36 3.52 -3.98
N ALA A 165 12.33 4.36 -4.33
CA ALA A 165 12.78 4.53 -5.71
C ALA A 165 13.46 3.27 -6.27
N VAL A 166 14.27 2.57 -5.46
CA VAL A 166 14.87 1.27 -5.84
C VAL A 166 13.78 0.21 -6.05
N ALA A 167 12.79 0.12 -5.14
CA ALA A 167 11.66 -0.79 -5.33
C ALA A 167 10.89 -0.50 -6.63
N ASN A 168 10.67 0.79 -6.95
CA ASN A 168 10.06 1.19 -8.22
C ASN A 168 10.92 0.72 -9.42
N GLY A 169 12.23 0.88 -9.35
CA GLY A 169 13.16 0.42 -10.41
C GLY A 169 13.11 -1.09 -10.61
N ILE A 170 13.05 -1.88 -9.53
CA ILE A 170 12.89 -3.34 -9.59
C ILE A 170 11.57 -3.70 -10.26
N ALA A 171 10.46 -3.05 -9.87
CA ALA A 171 9.15 -3.30 -10.46
C ALA A 171 9.09 -2.92 -11.95
N VAL A 172 9.73 -1.81 -12.35
CA VAL A 172 9.84 -1.40 -13.77
C VAL A 172 10.62 -2.43 -14.61
N HIS A 173 11.70 -2.98 -14.05
CA HIS A 173 12.48 -4.01 -14.74
C HIS A 173 11.65 -5.27 -15.04
N GLY A 174 10.73 -5.62 -14.14
CA GLY A 174 9.90 -6.82 -14.26
C GLY A 174 10.61 -8.10 -13.81
N GLY A 175 9.85 -9.20 -13.77
CA GLY A 175 10.32 -10.53 -13.38
C GLY A 175 10.49 -10.72 -11.86
N LEU A 176 10.56 -9.67 -11.08
CA LEU A 176 10.66 -9.73 -9.62
C LEU A 176 9.43 -9.09 -8.96
N LYS A 177 8.95 -9.71 -7.89
CA LYS A 177 7.99 -9.11 -6.96
C LYS A 177 8.77 -8.45 -5.82
N THR A 178 8.45 -7.21 -5.50
CA THR A 178 9.25 -6.44 -4.53
C THR A 178 8.41 -5.84 -3.42
N PHE A 179 8.98 -5.84 -2.22
CA PHE A 179 8.46 -5.08 -1.09
C PHE A 179 9.56 -4.25 -0.45
N CYS A 180 9.16 -3.16 0.20
CA CYS A 180 10.06 -2.38 1.06
C CYS A 180 9.33 -1.92 2.33
N SER A 181 10.08 -1.71 3.41
CA SER A 181 9.50 -1.53 4.73
C SER A 181 10.20 -0.45 5.55
N THR A 182 9.37 0.28 6.31
CA THR A 182 9.80 1.20 7.36
C THR A 182 8.70 1.33 8.42
N PHE A 183 8.90 2.12 9.49
CA PHE A 183 7.81 2.53 10.36
C PHE A 183 6.85 3.44 9.61
N PHE A 184 5.57 3.34 9.95
CA PHE A 184 4.54 4.02 9.18
C PHE A 184 4.69 5.54 9.17
N VAL A 185 5.07 6.15 10.28
CA VAL A 185 5.32 7.61 10.34
C VAL A 185 6.40 8.04 9.33
N PHE A 186 7.39 7.18 9.04
CA PHE A 186 8.46 7.49 8.09
C PHE A 186 8.06 7.31 6.62
N SER A 187 6.82 6.92 6.36
CA SER A 187 6.24 7.01 5.01
C SER A 187 6.22 8.45 4.48
N ASP A 188 6.30 9.44 5.36
CA ASP A 188 6.45 10.84 5.00
C ASP A 188 7.69 11.08 4.13
N TYR A 189 8.81 10.43 4.46
CA TYR A 189 10.04 10.48 3.65
C TYR A 189 9.95 9.68 2.34
N MET A 190 8.99 8.76 2.25
CA MET A 190 8.79 7.88 1.10
C MET A 190 7.61 8.31 0.20
N LYS A 191 6.93 9.39 0.54
CA LYS A 191 5.72 9.85 -0.19
C LYS A 191 5.95 10.03 -1.68
N ASN A 192 7.06 10.64 -2.11
CA ASN A 192 7.33 10.90 -3.51
C ASN A 192 7.49 9.61 -4.34
N PRO A 193 8.36 8.64 -3.98
CA PRO A 193 8.46 7.39 -4.72
C PRO A 193 7.15 6.57 -4.67
N MET A 194 6.38 6.58 -3.56
CA MET A 194 5.06 5.95 -3.50
C MET A 194 4.09 6.57 -4.51
N ARG A 195 4.05 7.91 -4.59
CA ARG A 195 3.25 8.63 -5.57
C ARG A 195 3.67 8.32 -7.00
N LEU A 196 4.97 8.20 -7.27
CA LEU A 196 5.47 7.81 -8.59
C LEU A 196 5.09 6.37 -8.94
N ALA A 197 5.19 5.42 -8.00
CA ALA A 197 4.72 4.05 -8.21
C ALA A 197 3.24 4.03 -8.62
N SER A 198 2.40 4.81 -7.93
CA SER A 198 0.98 4.94 -8.24
C SER A 198 0.73 5.54 -9.62
N LEU A 199 1.45 6.61 -9.98
CA LEU A 199 1.36 7.27 -11.28
C LEU A 199 1.82 6.35 -12.43
N MET A 200 2.89 5.57 -12.19
CA MET A 200 3.46 4.64 -13.15
C MET A 200 2.77 3.27 -13.16
N LYS A 201 1.81 3.05 -12.25
CA LYS A 201 1.08 1.78 -12.09
C LYS A 201 2.00 0.59 -11.82
N LEU A 202 2.88 0.72 -10.83
CA LEU A 202 3.87 -0.29 -10.46
C LEU A 202 3.39 -1.12 -9.27
N PRO A 203 3.46 -2.46 -9.33
CA PRO A 203 3.02 -3.35 -8.26
C PRO A 203 4.08 -3.48 -7.15
N VAL A 204 4.35 -2.39 -6.43
CA VAL A 204 5.27 -2.37 -5.29
C VAL A 204 4.49 -2.55 -3.99
N THR A 205 4.94 -3.41 -3.09
CA THR A 205 4.35 -3.57 -1.77
C THR A 205 5.12 -2.76 -0.73
N TYR A 206 4.42 -1.86 -0.03
CA TYR A 206 4.96 -1.07 1.08
C TYR A 206 4.49 -1.66 2.40
N VAL A 207 5.41 -2.17 3.22
CA VAL A 207 5.12 -2.74 4.54
C VAL A 207 5.40 -1.67 5.59
N LEU A 208 4.34 -1.09 6.13
CA LEU A 208 4.39 0.07 7.02
C LEU A 208 3.93 -0.34 8.42
N THR A 209 4.87 -0.50 9.34
CA THR A 209 4.57 -0.99 10.70
C THR A 209 4.48 0.13 11.72
N HIS A 210 3.99 -0.18 12.94
CA HIS A 210 3.80 0.83 13.99
C HIS A 210 2.71 1.84 13.59
N ASP A 211 1.50 1.31 13.41
CA ASP A 211 0.38 1.89 12.66
C ASP A 211 -0.34 3.07 13.32
N SER A 212 -0.17 3.28 14.63
CA SER A 212 -1.00 4.20 15.40
C SER A 212 -0.35 4.63 16.73
N ILE A 213 -1.10 5.32 17.58
CA ILE A 213 -0.72 5.60 18.98
C ILE A 213 -0.42 4.34 19.80
N GLY A 214 -0.77 3.16 19.29
CA GLY A 214 -0.37 1.85 19.82
C GLY A 214 1.14 1.60 19.84
N VAL A 215 1.94 2.47 19.22
CA VAL A 215 3.40 2.51 19.36
C VAL A 215 3.81 2.70 20.82
N GLY A 216 3.07 3.52 21.58
CA GLY A 216 3.28 3.67 23.00
C GLY A 216 4.38 4.66 23.36
N GLU A 217 5.33 4.23 24.16
CA GLU A 217 6.34 5.07 24.84
C GLU A 217 7.27 5.83 23.89
N ASP A 218 7.45 5.37 22.65
CA ASP A 218 8.25 6.08 21.63
C ASP A 218 7.67 7.47 21.33
N GLY A 219 6.38 7.67 21.58
CA GLY A 219 5.72 8.96 21.59
C GLY A 219 5.42 9.56 20.22
N PRO A 220 5.07 10.87 20.18
CA PRO A 220 4.51 11.53 18.98
C PRO A 220 5.38 11.48 17.74
N THR A 221 6.71 11.40 17.90
CA THR A 221 7.65 11.34 16.77
C THR A 221 7.58 10.01 15.99
N HIS A 222 6.95 8.99 16.58
CA HIS A 222 6.81 7.65 16.01
C HIS A 222 5.36 7.19 15.83
N GLN A 223 4.40 8.00 16.31
CA GLN A 223 2.97 7.70 16.26
C GLN A 223 2.32 8.41 15.07
N PRO A 224 1.94 7.69 14.00
CA PRO A 224 1.27 8.26 12.84
C PRO A 224 -0.15 8.69 13.20
N ILE A 225 -0.59 9.81 12.64
CA ILE A 225 -1.95 10.38 12.79
C ILE A 225 -2.57 10.62 11.41
N GLU A 226 -1.93 11.44 10.58
CA GLU A 226 -2.42 11.86 9.26
C GLU A 226 -1.99 10.92 8.12
N GLN A 227 -1.07 9.99 8.35
CA GLN A 227 -0.47 9.16 7.32
C GLN A 227 -1.49 8.26 6.61
N LEU A 228 -2.51 7.73 7.33
CA LEU A 228 -3.59 6.96 6.68
C LEU A 228 -4.37 7.81 5.67
N ALA A 229 -4.71 9.04 6.03
CA ALA A 229 -5.38 9.96 5.12
C ALA A 229 -4.48 10.31 3.92
N MET A 230 -3.17 10.47 4.12
CA MET A 230 -2.20 10.70 3.08
C MET A 230 -2.14 9.52 2.08
N LEU A 231 -2.10 8.28 2.56
CA LEU A 231 -2.11 7.10 1.69
C LEU A 231 -3.41 7.02 0.89
N ARG A 232 -4.57 7.07 1.57
CA ARG A 232 -5.91 6.98 0.97
C ARG A 232 -6.24 8.10 -0.01
N SER A 233 -5.60 9.27 0.13
CA SER A 233 -5.76 10.39 -0.80
C SER A 233 -4.87 10.30 -2.04
N THR A 234 -3.95 9.33 -2.10
CA THR A 234 -3.05 9.13 -3.23
C THR A 234 -3.75 8.27 -4.30
N PRO A 235 -4.03 8.80 -5.50
CA PRO A 235 -4.71 8.02 -6.54
C PRO A 235 -3.94 6.75 -6.92
N ASN A 236 -4.64 5.65 -7.14
CA ASN A 236 -4.11 4.33 -7.53
C ASN A 236 -3.19 3.68 -6.48
N LEU A 237 -3.12 4.18 -5.26
CA LEU A 237 -2.45 3.52 -4.15
C LEU A 237 -3.51 2.77 -3.32
N VAL A 238 -3.41 1.46 -3.27
CA VAL A 238 -4.30 0.64 -2.43
C VAL A 238 -3.73 0.56 -1.02
N THR A 239 -4.56 0.85 -0.02
CA THR A 239 -4.15 0.82 1.39
C THR A 239 -4.92 -0.24 2.15
N PHE A 240 -4.21 -1.16 2.80
CA PHE A 240 -4.77 -2.12 3.76
C PHE A 240 -4.30 -1.79 5.18
N ARG A 241 -5.22 -1.79 6.14
CA ARG A 241 -4.94 -1.76 7.58
C ARG A 241 -5.64 -2.94 8.25
N PRO A 242 -4.97 -4.12 8.29
CA PRO A 242 -5.58 -5.36 8.78
C PRO A 242 -5.88 -5.32 10.27
N ALA A 243 -7.01 -5.93 10.66
CA ALA A 243 -7.45 -6.05 12.05
C ALA A 243 -6.82 -7.25 12.79
N ASP A 244 -6.39 -8.28 12.06
CA ASP A 244 -5.80 -9.49 12.62
C ASP A 244 -4.88 -10.23 11.62
N ALA A 245 -4.46 -11.43 12.00
CA ALA A 245 -3.58 -12.24 11.17
C ALA A 245 -4.24 -12.69 9.86
N LYS A 246 -5.54 -13.04 9.85
CA LYS A 246 -6.25 -13.49 8.64
C LYS A 246 -6.43 -12.35 7.65
N GLU A 247 -6.78 -11.16 8.11
CA GLU A 247 -6.82 -9.97 7.25
C GLU A 247 -5.42 -9.60 6.73
N THR A 248 -4.35 -9.87 7.50
CA THR A 248 -2.97 -9.66 7.04
C THR A 248 -2.62 -10.62 5.89
N VAL A 249 -3.05 -11.89 5.96
CA VAL A 249 -2.91 -12.83 4.83
C VAL A 249 -3.64 -12.30 3.59
N ALA A 250 -4.88 -11.85 3.76
CA ALA A 250 -5.70 -11.31 2.66
C ALA A 250 -5.04 -10.08 2.00
N ALA A 251 -4.48 -9.17 2.80
CA ALA A 251 -3.76 -7.99 2.30
C ALA A 251 -2.52 -8.36 1.48
N TRP A 252 -1.72 -9.34 1.95
CA TRP A 252 -0.56 -9.83 1.22
C TRP A 252 -0.94 -10.57 -0.06
N GLU A 253 -1.99 -11.40 -0.01
CA GLU A 253 -2.48 -12.11 -1.18
C GLU A 253 -2.97 -11.13 -2.26
N TYR A 254 -3.68 -10.06 -1.86
CA TYR A 254 -4.03 -8.97 -2.76
C TYR A 254 -2.79 -8.29 -3.36
N ALA A 255 -1.79 -7.96 -2.52
CA ALA A 255 -0.57 -7.28 -2.96
C ALA A 255 0.25 -8.13 -3.94
N LEU A 256 0.38 -9.45 -3.70
CA LEU A 256 1.08 -10.38 -4.60
C LEU A 256 0.43 -10.48 -5.97
N ASN A 257 -0.89 -10.36 -6.03
CA ASN A 257 -1.67 -10.48 -7.26
C ASN A 257 -1.91 -9.14 -7.97
N SER A 258 -1.55 -8.02 -7.34
CA SER A 258 -1.59 -6.72 -7.99
C SER A 258 -0.61 -6.68 -9.17
N GLN A 259 -1.09 -6.16 -10.33
CA GLN A 259 -0.30 -6.03 -11.55
C GLN A 259 0.01 -4.55 -11.87
N THR A 260 -0.83 -3.64 -11.40
CA THR A 260 -0.81 -2.23 -11.82
C THR A 260 -0.99 -1.24 -10.68
N GLU A 261 -1.08 -1.72 -9.44
CA GLU A 261 -1.32 -0.86 -8.28
C GLU A 261 -0.28 -1.14 -7.22
N PRO A 262 0.39 -0.13 -6.68
CA PRO A 262 1.15 -0.30 -5.45
C PRO A 262 0.20 -0.51 -4.28
N VAL A 263 0.63 -1.33 -3.32
CA VAL A 263 -0.16 -1.70 -2.14
C VAL A 263 0.60 -1.34 -0.88
N ALA A 264 0.00 -0.53 0.00
CA ALA A 264 0.51 -0.24 1.33
C ALA A 264 -0.21 -1.11 2.36
N ILE A 265 0.54 -1.88 3.14
CA ILE A 265 0.02 -2.72 4.23
C ILE A 265 0.47 -2.09 5.55
N VAL A 266 -0.48 -1.54 6.30
CA VAL A 266 -0.25 -0.79 7.55
C VAL A 266 -0.51 -1.70 8.73
N LEU A 267 0.52 -1.95 9.56
CA LEU A 267 0.57 -3.05 10.52
C LEU A 267 0.80 -2.59 11.96
N SER A 268 0.08 -3.20 12.91
CA SER A 268 0.18 -2.89 14.32
C SER A 268 1.51 -3.35 14.95
N ARG A 269 1.96 -2.60 15.97
CA ARG A 269 3.03 -3.01 16.87
C ARG A 269 2.51 -3.93 17.99
N GLN A 270 1.36 -3.58 18.54
CA GLN A 270 0.70 -4.31 19.63
C GLN A 270 -0.03 -5.55 19.12
N ASP A 271 -0.20 -6.54 20.01
CA ASP A 271 -0.92 -7.76 19.71
C ASP A 271 -2.44 -7.49 19.61
N LEU A 272 -3.06 -8.08 18.61
CA LEU A 272 -4.49 -8.03 18.35
C LEU A 272 -5.10 -9.44 18.43
N PRO A 273 -6.33 -9.60 18.94
CA PRO A 273 -7.01 -10.90 18.97
C PRO A 273 -7.31 -11.38 17.55
N TYR A 274 -7.34 -12.70 17.36
CA TYR A 274 -7.89 -13.26 16.13
C TYR A 274 -9.41 -13.14 16.17
N LEU A 275 -9.98 -12.65 15.07
CA LEU A 275 -11.42 -12.47 14.93
C LEU A 275 -12.04 -13.72 14.27
N GLU A 276 -13.14 -14.20 14.80
CA GLU A 276 -13.80 -15.43 14.31
C GLU A 276 -14.17 -15.33 12.83
N ALA A 277 -14.88 -14.25 12.46
CA ALA A 277 -15.39 -14.04 11.11
C ALA A 277 -14.39 -13.38 10.15
N SER A 278 -13.17 -13.06 10.56
CA SER A 278 -12.17 -12.53 9.64
C SER A 278 -11.67 -13.62 8.67
N GLY A 279 -11.19 -13.20 7.49
CA GLY A 279 -10.72 -14.13 6.48
C GLY A 279 -10.63 -13.53 5.09
N THR A 280 -10.90 -14.34 4.09
CA THR A 280 -10.80 -13.97 2.66
C THR A 280 -11.71 -12.82 2.25
N GLU A 281 -12.82 -12.57 2.97
CA GLU A 281 -13.73 -11.45 2.73
C GLU A 281 -13.03 -10.09 2.85
N ALA A 282 -11.92 -9.99 3.59
CA ALA A 282 -11.09 -8.81 3.68
C ALA A 282 -10.57 -8.33 2.31
N LYS A 283 -10.43 -9.24 1.33
CA LYS A 283 -10.06 -8.91 -0.06
C LYS A 283 -11.13 -8.08 -0.79
N LYS A 284 -12.33 -7.96 -0.23
CA LYS A 284 -13.40 -7.09 -0.76
C LYS A 284 -13.35 -5.66 -0.20
N GLY A 285 -12.44 -5.40 0.73
CA GLY A 285 -12.17 -4.07 1.31
C GLY A 285 -13.04 -3.69 2.49
N ALA A 286 -14.25 -4.20 2.61
CA ALA A 286 -15.10 -4.10 3.80
C ALA A 286 -16.08 -5.30 3.86
N TYR A 287 -16.39 -5.76 5.08
CA TYR A 287 -17.31 -6.87 5.30
C TYR A 287 -17.84 -6.86 6.74
N VAL A 288 -18.94 -7.58 6.98
CA VAL A 288 -19.50 -7.72 8.34
C VAL A 288 -18.65 -8.71 9.14
N VAL A 289 -18.11 -8.28 10.27
CA VAL A 289 -17.24 -9.09 11.14
C VAL A 289 -17.95 -9.57 12.41
N ALA A 290 -19.05 -8.91 12.82
CA ALA A 290 -19.90 -9.34 13.95
C ALA A 290 -21.27 -8.67 13.92
N GLY A 291 -22.22 -9.22 14.66
CA GLY A 291 -23.57 -8.69 14.83
C GLY A 291 -24.54 -9.12 13.73
N CYS A 292 -25.61 -8.36 13.58
CA CYS A 292 -26.67 -8.65 12.61
C CYS A 292 -26.35 -8.15 11.20
N ALA A 293 -27.19 -8.48 10.23
CA ALA A 293 -27.08 -7.93 8.88
C ALA A 293 -27.24 -6.40 8.90
N PRO A 294 -26.46 -5.64 8.10
CA PRO A 294 -26.46 -4.18 8.16
C PRO A 294 -27.81 -3.51 7.98
N GLN A 295 -28.67 -4.05 7.11
CA GLN A 295 -30.03 -3.54 6.87
C GLN A 295 -30.97 -3.73 8.06
N ASP A 296 -30.69 -4.68 8.96
CA ASP A 296 -31.53 -5.03 10.11
C ASP A 296 -31.01 -4.38 11.42
N SER A 297 -29.91 -3.60 11.32
CA SER A 297 -29.26 -2.98 12.47
C SER A 297 -29.91 -1.64 12.85
N ASP A 298 -29.88 -1.31 14.14
CA ASP A 298 -30.21 0.02 14.66
C ASP A 298 -29.03 1.01 14.45
N VAL A 299 -27.78 0.48 14.45
CA VAL A 299 -26.55 1.24 14.26
C VAL A 299 -25.48 0.41 13.56
N LEU A 300 -24.71 1.04 12.65
CA LEU A 300 -23.53 0.47 12.03
C LEU A 300 -22.26 1.00 12.71
N LEU A 301 -21.37 0.08 13.08
CA LEU A 301 -20.06 0.36 13.63
C LEU A 301 -19.02 -0.02 12.59
N ILE A 302 -18.14 0.90 12.20
CA ILE A 302 -17.15 0.70 11.14
C ILE A 302 -15.76 0.95 11.73
N ALA A 303 -14.81 0.06 11.51
CA ALA A 303 -13.44 0.26 11.96
C ALA A 303 -12.43 -0.38 11.02
N THR A 304 -11.15 -0.02 11.19
CA THR A 304 -10.01 -0.65 10.55
C THR A 304 -8.98 -1.06 11.61
N GLY A 305 -8.10 -1.99 11.27
CA GLY A 305 -6.96 -2.32 12.10
C GLY A 305 -7.32 -2.65 13.54
N SER A 306 -6.54 -2.13 14.47
CA SER A 306 -6.66 -2.43 15.90
C SER A 306 -7.99 -2.02 16.53
N GLU A 307 -8.77 -1.14 15.92
CA GLU A 307 -10.04 -0.67 16.47
C GLU A 307 -11.22 -1.61 16.13
N VAL A 308 -11.05 -2.56 15.21
CA VAL A 308 -12.10 -3.54 14.88
C VAL A 308 -12.50 -4.37 16.09
N GLN A 309 -11.56 -4.77 16.97
CA GLN A 309 -11.87 -5.47 18.22
C GLN A 309 -12.81 -4.65 19.14
N LEU A 310 -12.70 -3.31 19.11
CA LEU A 310 -13.53 -2.44 19.94
C LEU A 310 -14.98 -2.45 19.47
N ILE A 311 -15.19 -2.40 18.16
CA ILE A 311 -16.57 -2.45 17.61
C ILE A 311 -17.18 -3.85 17.73
N VAL A 312 -16.38 -4.92 17.64
CA VAL A 312 -16.86 -6.28 17.92
C VAL A 312 -17.30 -6.42 19.39
N GLY A 313 -16.48 -5.91 20.33
CA GLY A 313 -16.86 -5.87 21.75
C GLY A 313 -18.11 -5.01 22.00
N ALA A 314 -18.24 -3.89 21.30
CA ALA A 314 -19.40 -3.01 21.44
C ALA A 314 -20.71 -3.64 20.93
N VAL A 315 -20.66 -4.43 19.87
CA VAL A 315 -21.82 -5.21 19.40
C VAL A 315 -22.35 -6.09 20.51
N SER A 316 -21.49 -6.88 21.16
CA SER A 316 -21.88 -7.79 22.26
C SER A 316 -22.51 -7.03 23.45
N GLU A 317 -22.00 -5.84 23.78
CA GLU A 317 -22.55 -5.02 24.86
C GLU A 317 -23.87 -4.32 24.49
N LEU A 318 -24.06 -3.94 23.23
CA LEU A 318 -25.30 -3.35 22.72
C LEU A 318 -26.42 -4.40 22.64
N GLU A 319 -26.09 -5.62 22.18
CA GLU A 319 -27.04 -6.74 22.13
C GLU A 319 -27.64 -7.10 23.50
N LYS A 320 -26.81 -7.09 24.57
CA LYS A 320 -27.29 -7.27 25.96
C LYS A 320 -28.30 -6.22 26.39
N GLN A 321 -28.33 -5.07 25.71
CA GLN A 321 -29.24 -3.95 25.96
C GLN A 321 -30.42 -3.90 24.97
N GLY A 322 -30.56 -4.93 24.12
CA GLY A 322 -31.61 -5.03 23.11
C GLY A 322 -31.41 -4.15 21.87
N ILE A 323 -30.21 -3.61 21.67
CA ILE A 323 -29.86 -2.77 20.52
C ILE A 323 -29.16 -3.65 19.48
N LYS A 324 -29.68 -3.68 18.26
CA LYS A 324 -29.11 -4.42 17.15
C LYS A 324 -27.98 -3.61 16.50
N ALA A 325 -26.78 -4.14 16.51
CA ALA A 325 -25.63 -3.51 15.89
C ALA A 325 -24.98 -4.42 14.86
N SER A 326 -24.38 -3.83 13.83
CA SER A 326 -23.54 -4.53 12.87
C SER A 326 -22.12 -3.92 12.92
N ALA A 327 -21.13 -4.77 13.15
CA ALA A 327 -19.71 -4.39 13.09
C ALA A 327 -19.14 -4.70 11.71
N ILE A 328 -18.56 -3.69 11.08
CA ILE A 328 -17.97 -3.76 9.75
C ILE A 328 -16.47 -3.53 9.87
N SER A 329 -15.67 -4.55 9.55
CA SER A 329 -14.24 -4.35 9.29
C SER A 329 -14.07 -3.76 7.90
N MET A 330 -13.31 -2.68 7.77
CA MET A 330 -13.03 -2.00 6.51
C MET A 330 -11.50 -1.90 6.28
N PRO A 331 -10.81 -3.04 6.13
CA PRO A 331 -9.36 -3.05 6.00
C PRO A 331 -8.84 -2.23 4.82
N SER A 332 -9.64 -2.02 3.76
CA SER A 332 -9.24 -1.22 2.60
C SER A 332 -10.42 -0.43 2.02
N MET A 333 -10.39 0.88 2.20
CA MET A 333 -11.37 1.78 1.59
C MET A 333 -11.30 1.74 0.06
N ASP A 334 -10.10 1.69 -0.51
CA ASP A 334 -9.84 1.71 -1.95
C ASP A 334 -10.47 0.49 -2.64
N VAL A 335 -10.26 -0.68 -2.07
CA VAL A 335 -10.82 -1.93 -2.59
C VAL A 335 -12.34 -1.96 -2.44
N PHE A 336 -12.87 -1.46 -1.31
CA PHE A 336 -14.32 -1.36 -1.10
C PHE A 336 -14.99 -0.43 -2.11
N GLU A 337 -14.37 0.72 -2.42
CA GLU A 337 -14.92 1.65 -3.40
C GLU A 337 -14.99 1.06 -4.82
N ASN A 338 -14.09 0.14 -5.14
CA ASN A 338 -14.06 -0.56 -6.43
C ASN A 338 -15.09 -1.71 -6.52
N GLN A 339 -15.80 -2.04 -5.42
CA GLN A 339 -16.84 -3.05 -5.43
C GLN A 339 -18.09 -2.58 -6.19
N THR A 340 -18.92 -3.55 -6.59
CA THR A 340 -20.21 -3.27 -7.23
C THR A 340 -21.11 -2.43 -6.33
N ALA A 341 -22.01 -1.63 -6.91
CA ALA A 341 -22.99 -0.86 -6.15
C ALA A 341 -23.85 -1.75 -5.23
N ALA A 342 -24.19 -2.94 -5.70
CA ALA A 342 -24.97 -3.90 -4.93
C ALA A 342 -24.20 -4.41 -3.69
N TYR A 343 -22.90 -4.68 -3.83
CA TYR A 343 -22.07 -5.07 -2.70
C TYR A 343 -21.93 -3.92 -1.70
N LYS A 344 -21.62 -2.72 -2.17
CA LYS A 344 -21.52 -1.54 -1.29
C LYS A 344 -22.79 -1.27 -0.53
N GLU A 345 -23.95 -1.39 -1.18
CA GLU A 345 -25.26 -1.23 -0.54
C GLU A 345 -25.56 -2.35 0.48
N SER A 346 -25.09 -3.58 0.25
CA SER A 346 -25.26 -4.67 1.23
C SER A 346 -24.43 -4.49 2.50
N ILE A 347 -23.30 -3.78 2.43
CA ILE A 347 -22.42 -3.52 3.58
C ILE A 347 -22.76 -2.19 4.26
N LEU A 348 -23.04 -1.15 3.49
CA LEU A 348 -23.38 0.20 3.97
C LEU A 348 -24.72 0.66 3.35
N PRO A 349 -25.86 0.08 3.78
CA PRO A 349 -27.16 0.42 3.23
C PRO A 349 -27.44 1.92 3.29
N SER A 350 -27.87 2.51 2.19
CA SER A 350 -28.18 3.96 2.11
C SER A 350 -29.30 4.37 3.07
N SER A 351 -30.19 3.45 3.41
CA SER A 351 -31.25 3.65 4.41
C SER A 351 -30.73 3.72 5.85
N GLN A 352 -29.56 3.14 6.15
CA GLN A 352 -28.99 3.13 7.50
C GLN A 352 -28.00 4.28 7.65
N VAL A 353 -28.48 5.36 8.28
CA VAL A 353 -27.72 6.61 8.45
C VAL A 353 -27.04 6.76 9.82
N LYS A 354 -27.40 5.91 10.78
CA LYS A 354 -26.76 5.90 12.11
C LYS A 354 -25.48 5.08 12.06
N ARG A 355 -24.39 5.75 11.74
CA ARG A 355 -23.08 5.12 11.51
C ARG A 355 -22.02 5.74 12.41
N ILE A 356 -21.16 4.91 12.95
CA ILE A 356 -20.02 5.31 13.77
C ILE A 356 -18.75 4.72 13.16
N ALA A 357 -17.77 5.54 12.88
CA ALA A 357 -16.42 5.09 12.53
C ALA A 357 -15.48 5.18 13.73
N VAL A 358 -14.58 4.20 13.86
CA VAL A 358 -13.59 4.14 14.94
C VAL A 358 -12.23 3.84 14.34
N GLU A 359 -11.30 4.81 14.42
CA GLU A 359 -9.94 4.65 13.91
C GLU A 359 -8.96 5.53 14.67
N ALA A 360 -7.86 4.94 15.18
CA ALA A 360 -6.80 5.65 15.88
C ALA A 360 -5.88 6.40 14.91
N ALA A 361 -6.47 7.31 14.15
CA ALA A 361 -5.86 8.22 13.19
C ALA A 361 -6.78 9.44 13.02
N THR A 362 -6.42 10.39 12.14
CA THR A 362 -7.25 11.57 11.87
C THR A 362 -8.64 11.20 11.38
N SER A 363 -9.65 12.00 11.76
CA SER A 363 -11.04 11.85 11.31
C SER A 363 -11.22 12.11 9.80
N PHE A 364 -10.19 12.64 9.15
CA PHE A 364 -10.24 13.05 7.74
C PHE A 364 -10.59 11.87 6.80
N GLY A 365 -11.66 12.06 6.02
CA GLY A 365 -12.16 11.07 5.06
C GLY A 365 -13.30 10.20 5.57
N TRP A 366 -13.47 10.03 6.88
CA TRP A 366 -14.51 9.16 7.45
C TRP A 366 -15.94 9.64 7.20
N HIS A 367 -16.15 10.95 7.03
CA HIS A 367 -17.49 11.50 6.74
C HIS A 367 -18.10 11.00 5.42
N LYS A 368 -17.27 10.50 4.50
CA LYS A 368 -17.75 9.80 3.30
C LYS A 368 -18.61 8.58 3.63
N TYR A 369 -18.29 7.88 4.72
CA TYR A 369 -18.96 6.65 5.15
C TYR A 369 -19.98 6.88 6.25
N THR A 370 -19.71 7.79 7.18
CA THR A 370 -20.62 8.07 8.30
C THR A 370 -21.69 9.09 7.94
N GLY A 371 -21.49 9.90 6.91
CA GLY A 371 -22.35 11.05 6.62
C GLY A 371 -22.22 12.17 7.67
N LEU A 372 -23.00 13.23 7.52
CA LEU A 372 -22.95 14.40 8.43
C LEU A 372 -23.63 14.11 9.77
N SER A 373 -24.57 13.19 9.84
CA SER A 373 -25.30 12.81 11.07
C SER A 373 -24.58 11.72 11.88
N GLY A 374 -23.67 10.98 11.27
CA GLY A 374 -22.89 9.94 11.94
C GLY A 374 -21.82 10.52 12.88
N LYS A 375 -21.11 9.64 13.56
CA LYS A 375 -20.04 10.00 14.50
C LYS A 375 -18.73 9.34 14.08
N VAL A 376 -17.62 10.00 14.47
CA VAL A 376 -16.26 9.48 14.25
C VAL A 376 -15.52 9.54 15.59
N ILE A 377 -15.06 8.38 16.08
CA ILE A 377 -14.13 8.28 17.20
C ILE A 377 -12.74 8.19 16.58
N ALA A 378 -12.02 9.29 16.60
CA ALA A 378 -10.74 9.46 15.90
C ALA A 378 -9.77 10.30 16.73
N LEU A 379 -8.57 10.53 16.23
CA LEU A 379 -7.54 11.33 16.88
C LEU A 379 -7.09 12.45 15.94
N ASP A 380 -7.52 13.67 16.21
CA ASP A 380 -7.16 14.88 15.45
C ASP A 380 -6.09 15.73 16.18
N THR A 381 -5.31 15.10 17.06
CA THR A 381 -4.16 15.67 17.75
C THR A 381 -3.00 14.71 17.71
N PHE A 382 -1.78 15.17 17.96
CA PHE A 382 -0.65 14.27 18.14
C PHE A 382 -0.85 13.40 19.39
N GLY A 383 -0.25 12.20 19.36
CA GLY A 383 -0.24 11.30 20.50
C GLY A 383 0.73 11.72 21.60
N GLU A 384 1.03 10.80 22.49
CA GLU A 384 1.82 11.04 23.70
C GLU A 384 2.75 9.88 24.01
N SER A 385 3.79 10.11 24.80
CA SER A 385 4.67 9.06 25.30
C SER A 385 4.09 8.47 26.61
N ALA A 386 3.48 7.29 26.51
CA ALA A 386 2.96 6.52 27.64
C ALA A 386 2.69 5.07 27.17
N PRO A 387 2.38 4.12 28.07
CA PRO A 387 1.89 2.80 27.69
C PRO A 387 0.66 2.89 26.76
N ALA A 388 0.65 2.05 25.71
CA ALA A 388 -0.34 2.12 24.64
C ALA A 388 -1.80 2.08 25.14
N ASP A 389 -2.12 1.20 26.09
CA ASP A 389 -3.46 1.05 26.67
C ASP A 389 -3.95 2.31 27.38
N LEU A 390 -3.06 3.05 28.05
CA LEU A 390 -3.37 4.32 28.67
C LEU A 390 -3.68 5.40 27.65
N ILE A 391 -2.90 5.45 26.54
CA ILE A 391 -3.12 6.42 25.46
C ILE A 391 -4.45 6.13 24.79
N PHE A 392 -4.71 4.87 24.40
CA PHE A 392 -6.00 4.48 23.80
C PHE A 392 -7.18 4.87 24.69
N LYS A 393 -7.10 4.55 25.99
CA LYS A 393 -8.16 4.90 26.95
C LYS A 393 -8.34 6.42 27.08
N LYS A 394 -7.25 7.19 27.17
CA LYS A 394 -7.30 8.66 27.28
C LYS A 394 -8.00 9.29 26.08
N HIS A 395 -7.75 8.79 24.89
CA HIS A 395 -8.36 9.31 23.66
C HIS A 395 -9.71 8.66 23.31
N GLY A 396 -10.27 7.85 24.22
CA GLY A 396 -11.62 7.31 24.09
C GLY A 396 -11.75 6.09 23.18
N PHE A 397 -10.64 5.45 22.81
CA PHE A 397 -10.68 4.18 22.08
C PHE A 397 -10.94 3.01 23.02
N THR A 398 -12.19 2.93 23.49
CA THR A 398 -12.68 1.88 24.39
C THR A 398 -14.04 1.37 23.95
N VAL A 399 -14.38 0.13 24.32
CA VAL A 399 -15.69 -0.48 24.06
C VAL A 399 -16.81 0.38 24.66
N GLU A 400 -16.61 0.87 25.89
CA GLU A 400 -17.58 1.68 26.62
C GLU A 400 -17.93 2.98 25.90
N ASN A 401 -16.90 3.66 25.34
CA ASN A 401 -17.13 4.90 24.59
C ASN A 401 -17.86 4.64 23.27
N VAL A 402 -17.55 3.55 22.56
CA VAL A 402 -18.28 3.15 21.36
C VAL A 402 -19.75 2.88 21.68
N VAL A 403 -20.04 2.13 22.75
CA VAL A 403 -21.41 1.85 23.21
C VAL A 403 -22.14 3.14 23.59
N GLN A 404 -21.50 4.04 24.35
CA GLN A 404 -22.13 5.33 24.73
C GLN A 404 -22.42 6.19 23.51
N THR A 405 -21.47 6.26 22.56
CA THR A 405 -21.65 7.01 21.30
C THR A 405 -22.79 6.44 20.47
N ALA A 406 -22.91 5.11 20.40
CA ALA A 406 -24.01 4.44 19.71
C ALA A 406 -25.37 4.79 20.34
N LYS A 407 -25.48 4.72 21.67
CA LYS A 407 -26.71 5.07 22.40
C LYS A 407 -27.08 6.55 22.23
N ALA A 408 -26.12 7.43 22.16
CA ALA A 408 -26.38 8.85 21.94
C ALA A 408 -26.80 9.18 20.49
N LEU A 409 -26.55 8.30 19.55
CA LEU A 409 -26.94 8.42 18.14
C LEU A 409 -28.31 7.83 17.85
N LEU A 410 -28.77 6.89 18.69
CA LEU A 410 -30.08 6.21 18.57
C LEU A 410 -31.24 7.06 19.05
#